data_3522c802eeeef7f0e5621595cafb49ac
#
_entry.id   3522c802eeeef7f0e5621595cafb49ac
#
_cell.length_a   1.000
_cell.length_b   1.000
_cell.length_c   1.000
_cell.angle_alpha   90.00
_cell.angle_beta   90.00
_cell.angle_gamma   90.00
#
_symmetry.space_group_name_H-M   'P 1'
#
loop_
_entity.id
_entity.type
_entity.pdbx_description
1 polymer ?
#
loop_
_entity_poly.entity_id
_entity_poly.type
_entity_poly.pdbx_seq_one_letter_code
_entity_poly.pdbx_strand_id
1 'polypeptide(L)'
;MTAKEKIKAISDRYGYDAQSRQCIEEMAELTQAINKFWRKQLDCGKIELPKEADETFPVFCKEYDNLVEEIADVQIMLWQMEEFLHCNINPTVERKLNRQMERIENESLH
;
A
#
# COMPACT_ATOMS: atom_id res chain seq x y z
N MET A 1 -0.44 -14.21 -19.57
CA MET A 1 -0.05 -12.78 -19.39
C MET A 1 0.63 -12.57 -18.06
N THR A 2 1.70 -11.81 -18.07
CA THR A 2 2.37 -11.38 -16.84
C THR A 2 1.53 -10.31 -16.13
N ALA A 3 1.84 -10.04 -14.87
CA ALA A 3 1.19 -8.96 -14.13
C ALA A 3 1.38 -7.62 -14.84
N LYS A 4 2.60 -7.36 -15.32
CA LYS A 4 2.92 -6.12 -16.06
C LYS A 4 2.07 -5.98 -17.32
N GLU A 5 1.90 -7.06 -18.08
CA GLU A 5 1.06 -7.06 -19.28
C GLU A 5 -0.40 -6.81 -18.94
N LYS A 6 -0.89 -7.38 -17.85
CA LYS A 6 -2.26 -7.15 -17.37
C LYS A 6 -2.48 -5.70 -16.96
N ILE A 7 -1.53 -5.11 -16.24
CA ILE A 7 -1.58 -3.69 -15.85
C ILE A 7 -1.66 -2.79 -17.09
N LYS A 8 -0.81 -3.05 -18.08
CA LYS A 8 -0.82 -2.29 -19.33
C LYS A 8 -2.17 -2.42 -20.06
N ALA A 9 -2.69 -3.64 -20.15
CA ALA A 9 -3.97 -3.90 -20.82
C ALA A 9 -5.13 -3.16 -20.14
N ILE A 10 -5.17 -3.18 -18.81
CA ILE A 10 -6.20 -2.48 -18.03
C ILE A 10 -6.07 -0.97 -18.21
N SER A 11 -4.84 -0.45 -18.13
CA SER A 11 -4.56 0.97 -18.31
C SER A 11 -4.99 1.46 -19.70
N ASP A 12 -4.64 0.69 -20.73
CA ASP A 12 -5.02 1.02 -22.11
C ASP A 12 -6.54 0.97 -22.32
N ARG A 13 -7.21 0.03 -21.64
CA ARG A 13 -8.66 -0.15 -21.78
C ARG A 13 -9.46 1.02 -21.21
N TYR A 14 -9.10 1.50 -20.02
CA TYR A 14 -9.89 2.50 -19.29
C TYR A 14 -9.35 3.92 -19.42
N GLY A 15 -8.05 4.10 -19.59
CA GLY A 15 -7.42 5.40 -19.80
C GLY A 15 -7.10 6.13 -18.48
N TYR A 16 -6.22 7.12 -18.60
CA TYR A 16 -5.69 7.88 -17.47
C TYR A 16 -6.77 8.63 -16.68
N ASP A 17 -7.68 9.31 -17.38
CA ASP A 17 -8.68 10.13 -16.67
C ASP A 17 -9.53 9.26 -15.72
N ALA A 18 -10.09 8.17 -16.23
CA ALA A 18 -10.89 7.26 -15.42
C ALA A 18 -10.06 6.61 -14.30
N GLN A 19 -8.86 6.12 -14.62
CA GLN A 19 -8.05 5.37 -13.66
C GLN A 19 -7.39 6.25 -12.61
N SER A 20 -7.07 7.51 -12.92
CA SER A 20 -6.59 8.44 -11.89
C SER A 20 -7.67 8.76 -10.86
N ARG A 21 -8.93 8.88 -11.30
CA ARG A 21 -10.08 9.06 -10.39
C ARG A 21 -10.31 7.80 -9.55
N GLN A 22 -10.24 6.63 -10.17
CA GLN A 22 -10.37 5.35 -9.47
C GLN A 22 -9.26 5.16 -8.43
N CYS A 23 -8.04 5.57 -8.74
CA CYS A 23 -6.92 5.54 -7.81
C CYS A 23 -7.22 6.34 -6.53
N ILE A 24 -7.79 7.53 -6.69
CA ILE A 24 -8.18 8.38 -5.55
C ILE A 24 -9.24 7.68 -4.69
N GLU A 25 -10.24 7.06 -5.32
CA GLU A 25 -11.28 6.31 -4.61
C GLU A 25 -10.69 5.12 -3.84
N GLU A 26 -9.81 4.35 -4.47
CA GLU A 26 -9.17 3.21 -3.81
C GLU A 26 -8.28 3.63 -2.64
N MET A 27 -7.57 4.74 -2.77
CA MET A 27 -6.78 5.29 -1.66
C MET A 27 -7.67 5.71 -0.49
N ALA A 28 -8.85 6.27 -0.75
CA ALA A 28 -9.81 6.62 0.29
C ALA A 28 -10.35 5.38 1.00
N GLU A 29 -10.64 4.32 0.25
CA GLU A 29 -11.08 3.04 0.81
C GLU A 29 -10.00 2.38 1.66
N LEU A 30 -8.73 2.46 1.22
CA LEU A 30 -7.60 1.97 2.00
C LEU A 30 -7.47 2.74 3.32
N THR A 31 -7.62 4.06 3.27
CA THR A 31 -7.59 4.90 4.47
C THR A 31 -8.65 4.42 5.49
N GLN A 32 -9.87 4.17 5.02
CA GLN A 32 -10.94 3.65 5.88
C GLN A 32 -10.60 2.28 6.44
N ALA A 33 -10.05 1.39 5.60
CA ALA A 33 -9.68 0.03 6.02
C ALA A 33 -8.60 0.04 7.11
N ILE A 34 -7.60 0.91 6.98
CA ILE A 34 -6.54 1.08 7.98
C ILE A 34 -7.16 1.54 9.31
N ASN A 35 -8.06 2.52 9.27
CA ASN A 35 -8.72 3.05 10.46
C ASN A 35 -9.63 2.01 11.12
N LYS A 36 -10.35 1.21 10.35
CA LYS A 36 -11.21 0.14 10.88
C LYS A 36 -10.38 -0.93 11.56
N PHE A 37 -9.26 -1.32 10.95
CA PHE A 37 -8.35 -2.30 11.54
C PHE A 37 -7.73 -1.76 12.84
N TRP A 38 -7.31 -0.51 12.84
CA TRP A 38 -6.78 0.16 14.03
C TRP A 38 -7.80 0.17 15.18
N ARG A 39 -9.06 0.50 14.89
CA ARG A 39 -10.13 0.46 15.91
C ARG A 39 -10.34 -0.95 16.46
N LYS A 40 -10.27 -1.96 15.57
CA LYS A 40 -10.37 -3.36 15.98
C LYS A 40 -9.22 -3.75 16.92
N GLN A 41 -8.01 -3.29 16.63
CA GLN A 41 -6.85 -3.54 17.48
C GLN A 41 -7.01 -2.85 18.85
N LEU A 42 -7.53 -1.61 18.89
CA LEU A 42 -7.83 -0.93 20.14
C LEU A 42 -8.80 -1.75 21.01
N ASP A 43 -9.87 -2.25 20.42
CA ASP A 43 -10.88 -3.06 21.10
C ASP A 43 -10.27 -4.35 21.68
N CYS A 44 -9.29 -4.92 21.00
CA CYS A 44 -8.59 -6.13 21.44
C CYS A 44 -7.38 -5.84 22.34
N GLY A 45 -7.02 -4.56 22.54
CA GLY A 45 -5.87 -4.16 23.33
C GLY A 45 -4.51 -4.40 22.67
N LYS A 46 -4.48 -4.63 21.36
CA LYS A 46 -3.25 -4.95 20.60
C LYS A 46 -3.05 -4.01 19.43
N ILE A 47 -2.57 -2.80 19.72
CA ILE A 47 -2.27 -1.82 18.68
C ILE A 47 -0.99 -2.16 17.91
N GLU A 48 0.03 -2.64 18.62
CA GLU A 48 1.29 -3.00 17.98
C GLU A 48 1.20 -4.38 17.35
N LEU A 49 1.68 -4.45 16.11
CA LEU A 49 1.78 -5.72 15.40
C LEU A 49 3.14 -6.36 15.69
N PRO A 50 3.23 -7.70 15.71
CA PRO A 50 4.50 -8.35 15.94
C PRO A 50 5.49 -8.00 14.83
N LYS A 51 6.78 -7.85 15.20
CA LYS A 51 7.83 -7.52 14.23
C LYS A 51 8.08 -8.65 13.25
N GLU A 52 7.79 -9.88 13.68
CA GLU A 52 7.89 -11.08 12.85
C GLU A 52 6.58 -11.85 12.95
N ALA A 53 6.21 -12.54 11.87
CA ALA A 53 5.01 -13.36 11.86
C ALA A 53 5.16 -14.53 12.86
N ASP A 54 4.19 -14.70 13.73
CA ASP A 54 4.15 -15.79 14.69
C ASP A 54 2.79 -16.52 14.64
N GLU A 55 2.55 -17.45 15.55
CA GLU A 55 1.33 -18.24 15.58
C GLU A 55 0.06 -17.42 15.85
N THR A 56 0.23 -16.24 16.43
CA THR A 56 -0.90 -15.35 16.75
C THR A 56 -1.23 -14.41 15.60
N PHE A 57 -0.41 -14.41 14.54
CA PHE A 57 -0.56 -13.52 13.40
C PHE A 57 -0.52 -14.33 12.09
N PRO A 58 -1.40 -14.03 11.11
CA PRO A 58 -2.36 -12.94 11.10
C PRO A 58 -3.55 -13.16 12.03
N VAL A 59 -4.09 -12.06 12.53
CA VAL A 59 -5.35 -12.10 13.30
C VAL A 59 -6.47 -12.32 12.28
N PHE A 60 -7.11 -13.48 12.34
CA PHE A 60 -8.19 -13.82 11.40
C PHE A 60 -9.44 -13.04 11.77
N CYS A 61 -9.59 -11.86 11.20
CA CYS A 61 -10.78 -11.05 11.36
C CYS A 61 -11.13 -10.38 10.02
N LYS A 62 -12.37 -10.00 9.91
CA LYS A 62 -12.91 -9.34 8.71
C LYS A 62 -12.13 -8.08 8.34
N GLU A 63 -11.75 -7.29 9.35
CA GLU A 63 -11.03 -6.03 9.17
C GLU A 63 -9.62 -6.27 8.62
N TYR A 64 -8.96 -7.33 9.03
CA TYR A 64 -7.66 -7.72 8.48
C TYR A 64 -7.77 -8.10 7.01
N ASP A 65 -8.71 -9.00 6.69
CA ASP A 65 -8.91 -9.47 5.31
C ASP A 65 -9.25 -8.31 4.39
N ASN A 66 -10.12 -7.40 4.83
CA ASN A 66 -10.50 -6.21 4.08
C ASN A 66 -9.29 -5.29 3.84
N LEU A 67 -8.45 -5.10 4.86
CA LEU A 67 -7.24 -4.28 4.74
C LEU A 67 -6.29 -4.84 3.68
N VAL A 68 -6.07 -6.15 3.68
CA VAL A 68 -5.20 -6.80 2.68
C VAL A 68 -5.73 -6.58 1.27
N GLU A 69 -7.04 -6.74 1.05
CA GLU A 69 -7.66 -6.51 -0.25
C GLU A 69 -7.50 -5.06 -0.71
N GLU A 70 -7.71 -4.10 0.19
CA GLU A 70 -7.58 -2.67 -0.14
C GLU A 70 -6.14 -2.29 -0.45
N ILE A 71 -5.16 -2.88 0.24
CA ILE A 71 -3.74 -2.67 -0.10
C ILE A 71 -3.46 -3.16 -1.52
N ALA A 72 -3.98 -4.34 -1.87
CA ALA A 72 -3.81 -4.89 -3.22
C ALA A 72 -4.45 -4.00 -4.28
N ASP A 73 -5.65 -3.50 -4.04
CA ASP A 73 -6.37 -2.61 -4.96
C ASP A 73 -5.59 -1.33 -5.22
N VAL A 74 -5.08 -0.70 -4.16
CA VAL A 74 -4.26 0.53 -4.29
C VAL A 74 -2.96 0.23 -5.04
N GLN A 75 -2.29 -0.90 -4.73
CA GLN A 75 -1.06 -1.26 -5.43
C GLN A 75 -1.28 -1.40 -6.94
N ILE A 76 -2.37 -2.02 -7.33
CA ILE A 76 -2.74 -2.16 -8.76
C ILE A 76 -2.93 -0.79 -9.40
N MET A 77 -3.60 0.14 -8.71
CA MET A 77 -3.79 1.49 -9.21
C MET A 77 -2.46 2.26 -9.31
N LEU A 78 -1.55 2.09 -8.34
CA LEU A 78 -0.24 2.74 -8.37
C LEU A 78 0.60 2.23 -9.55
N TRP A 79 0.56 0.94 -9.84
CA TRP A 79 1.25 0.40 -11.01
C TRP A 79 0.69 0.96 -12.31
N GLN A 80 -0.63 1.17 -12.40
CA GLN A 80 -1.24 1.83 -13.56
C GLN A 80 -0.77 3.28 -13.70
N MET A 81 -0.64 4.00 -12.58
CA MET A 81 -0.12 5.37 -12.60
C MET A 81 1.30 5.42 -13.17
N GLU A 82 2.16 4.48 -12.78
CA GLU A 82 3.51 4.37 -13.36
C GLU A 82 3.45 4.13 -14.88
N GLU A 83 2.53 3.26 -15.31
CA GLU A 83 2.34 2.97 -16.73
C GLU A 83 1.93 4.23 -17.52
N PHE A 84 0.95 4.98 -17.00
CA PHE A 84 0.48 6.21 -17.65
C PHE A 84 1.57 7.29 -17.71
N LEU A 85 2.37 7.42 -16.66
CA LEU A 85 3.41 8.45 -16.57
C LEU A 85 4.72 8.04 -17.25
N HIS A 86 4.79 6.81 -17.76
CA HIS A 86 6.00 6.25 -18.39
C HIS A 86 7.24 6.43 -17.52
N CYS A 87 7.10 6.19 -16.22
CA CYS A 87 8.20 6.37 -15.28
C CYS A 87 8.51 5.09 -14.51
N ASN A 88 9.77 4.97 -14.12
CA ASN A 88 10.21 3.96 -13.18
C ASN A 88 10.48 4.67 -11.85
N ILE A 89 9.64 4.41 -10.85
CA ILE A 89 9.76 5.08 -9.55
C ILE A 89 10.87 4.51 -8.67
N ASN A 90 11.44 3.36 -9.02
CA ASN A 90 12.42 2.67 -8.19
C ASN A 90 13.61 3.53 -7.76
N PRO A 91 14.26 4.30 -8.66
CA PRO A 91 15.35 5.19 -8.24
C PRO A 91 14.93 6.23 -7.21
N THR A 92 13.71 6.76 -7.34
CA THR A 92 13.17 7.73 -6.39
C THR A 92 12.86 7.07 -5.04
N VAL A 93 12.29 5.89 -5.06
CA VAL A 93 12.01 5.11 -3.85
C VAL A 93 13.32 4.83 -3.11
N GLU A 94 14.35 4.36 -3.80
CA GLU A 94 15.63 4.04 -3.20
C GLU A 94 16.28 5.27 -2.56
N ARG A 95 16.27 6.41 -3.25
CA ARG A 95 16.79 7.67 -2.71
C ARG A 95 16.07 8.08 -1.42
N LYS A 96 14.75 7.94 -1.41
CA LYS A 96 13.94 8.28 -0.23
C LYS A 96 14.19 7.32 0.94
N LEU A 97 14.36 6.04 0.65
CA LEU A 97 14.69 5.04 1.68
C LEU A 97 16.06 5.33 2.30
N ASN A 98 17.06 5.65 1.49
CA ASN A 98 18.39 6.01 1.98
C ASN A 98 18.35 7.26 2.88
N ARG A 99 17.53 8.24 2.49
CA ARG A 99 17.33 9.46 3.29
C ARG A 99 16.70 9.13 4.65
N GLN A 100 15.74 8.22 4.69
CA GLN A 100 15.12 7.78 5.95
C GLN A 100 16.13 7.04 6.84
N MET A 101 16.96 6.20 6.25
CA MET A 101 18.01 5.49 6.98
C MET A 101 19.02 6.47 7.59
N GLU A 102 19.42 7.52 6.86
CA GLU A 102 20.28 8.59 7.36
C GLU A 102 19.66 9.31 8.55
N ARG A 103 18.34 9.60 8.48
CA ARG A 103 17.62 10.24 9.59
C ARG A 103 17.63 9.37 10.84
N ILE A 104 17.39 8.07 10.69
CA ILE A 104 17.40 7.10 11.80
C ILE A 104 18.79 7.05 12.43
N GLU A 105 19.86 7.01 11.64
CA GLU A 105 21.24 7.02 12.12
C GLU A 105 21.55 8.30 12.89
N ASN A 106 21.12 9.45 12.38
CA ASN A 106 21.32 10.75 13.05
C ASN A 106 20.55 10.83 14.37
N GLU A 107 19.34 10.28 14.42
CA GLU A 107 18.55 10.21 15.66
C GLU A 107 19.25 9.35 16.71
N SER A 108 19.90 8.26 16.27
CA SER A 108 20.62 7.34 17.19
C SER A 108 21.88 7.96 17.79
N LEU A 109 22.44 8.99 17.17
CA LEU A 109 23.66 9.69 17.64
C LEU A 109 23.36 10.75 18.69
N HIS A 110 22.10 11.05 18.93
CA HIS A 110 21.64 12.03 19.91
C HIS A 110 20.85 11.31 21.03
#